data_1cc8264c4dc567c70053990b1df3914b
#
_entry.id   1cc8264c4dc567c70053990b1df3914b
#
_cell.length_a   1.000
_cell.length_b   1.000
_cell.length_c   1.000
_cell.angle_alpha   90.00
_cell.angle_beta   90.00
_cell.angle_gamma   90.00
#
_symmetry.space_group_name_H-M   'P 1'
#
loop_
_entity.id
_entity.type
_entity.pdbx_description
1 polymer ?
#
loop_
_entity_poly.entity_id
_entity_poly.type
_entity_poly.pdbx_seq_one_letter_code
_entity_poly.pdbx_strand_id
1 'polypeptide(L)'
;MSAREIELSKNLQTVEERIANAASSVGRPRSEITLIAVTKFFPASDAQILYNLGLRDFGENRDNEGAEKSALLPSDAHWHFQGQVQSRKIKSIATWAETIHSLDSLDHAAKFNEILESPERATEVEREFFIQVNLEPERNDRGGVAPSDLENFLGSVRKFSAVKVPGLMAVLPIDLEIEKGFEIVAGLQQKYDLAKLSIGMSNDFEAAIRAGATHIRVGSSILGSRPTLT
;
A
#
# COMPACT_ATOMS: atom_id res chain seq x y z
N MET A 1 4.79 20.17 22.49
CA MET A 1 5.06 18.91 21.77
C MET A 1 5.55 17.88 22.77
N SER A 2 4.97 16.69 22.79
CA SER A 2 5.44 15.55 23.58
C SER A 2 6.76 15.00 23.01
N ALA A 3 7.47 14.18 23.80
CA ALA A 3 8.70 13.53 23.30
C ALA A 3 8.42 12.67 22.04
N ARG A 4 7.24 12.00 21.98
CA ARG A 4 6.82 11.20 20.83
C ARG A 4 6.53 12.06 19.58
N GLU A 5 5.90 13.21 19.73
CA GLU A 5 5.69 14.15 18.63
C GLU A 5 7.01 14.66 18.05
N ILE A 6 7.98 14.99 18.91
CA ILE A 6 9.33 15.43 18.47
C ILE A 6 10.02 14.31 17.69
N GLU A 7 9.97 13.07 18.18
CA GLU A 7 10.54 11.90 17.54
C GLU A 7 9.93 11.65 16.16
N LEU A 8 8.60 11.57 16.07
CA LEU A 8 7.88 11.31 14.83
C LEU A 8 8.10 12.44 13.81
N SER A 9 8.10 13.69 14.25
CA SER A 9 8.37 14.84 13.38
C SER A 9 9.77 14.77 12.77
N LYS A 10 10.79 14.47 13.57
CA LYS A 10 12.17 14.32 13.09
C LYS A 10 12.32 13.15 12.11
N ASN A 11 11.71 12.00 12.44
CA ASN A 11 11.79 10.82 11.59
C ASN A 11 11.07 11.06 10.25
N LEU A 12 9.88 11.66 10.29
CA LEU A 12 9.12 12.01 9.08
C LEU A 12 9.91 12.97 8.20
N GLN A 13 10.51 14.02 8.76
CA GLN A 13 11.35 14.96 8.02
C GLN A 13 12.51 14.23 7.34
N THR A 14 13.21 13.36 8.07
CA THR A 14 14.33 12.57 7.50
C THR A 14 13.87 11.70 6.33
N VAL A 15 12.71 11.06 6.44
CA VAL A 15 12.15 10.23 5.37
C VAL A 15 11.77 11.10 4.17
N GLU A 16 11.15 12.25 4.39
CA GLU A 16 10.78 13.19 3.31
C GLU A 16 12.01 13.71 2.54
N GLU A 17 13.08 14.04 3.24
CA GLU A 17 14.34 14.45 2.61
C GLU A 17 14.94 13.33 1.75
N ARG A 18 14.91 12.08 2.23
CA ARG A 18 15.37 10.90 1.46
C ARG A 18 14.52 10.66 0.22
N ILE A 19 13.18 10.80 0.32
CA ILE A 19 12.26 10.67 -0.83
C ILE A 19 12.57 11.76 -1.86
N ALA A 20 12.68 13.02 -1.43
CA ALA A 20 12.96 14.14 -2.32
C ALA A 20 14.29 13.96 -3.07
N ASN A 21 15.34 13.51 -2.36
CA ASN A 21 16.64 13.23 -2.96
C ASN A 21 16.59 12.09 -3.98
N ALA A 22 15.91 10.98 -3.63
CA ALA A 22 15.76 9.84 -4.53
C ALA A 22 14.96 10.23 -5.80
N ALA A 23 13.86 10.97 -5.65
CA ALA A 23 13.06 11.46 -6.77
C ALA A 23 13.87 12.40 -7.68
N SER A 24 14.54 13.38 -7.10
CA SER A 24 15.39 14.33 -7.83
C SER A 24 16.50 13.64 -8.60
N SER A 25 17.10 12.57 -8.08
CA SER A 25 18.18 11.83 -8.74
C SER A 25 17.77 11.21 -10.08
N VAL A 26 16.48 11.04 -10.33
CA VAL A 26 15.92 10.51 -11.57
C VAL A 26 14.97 11.50 -12.26
N GLY A 27 15.06 12.79 -11.91
CA GLY A 27 14.32 13.86 -12.55
C GLY A 27 12.80 13.85 -12.29
N ARG A 28 12.34 13.18 -11.21
CA ARG A 28 10.93 13.10 -10.83
C ARG A 28 10.60 14.13 -9.74
N PRO A 29 9.45 14.79 -9.80
CA PRO A 29 8.99 15.63 -8.71
C PRO A 29 8.57 14.78 -7.49
N ARG A 30 8.84 15.27 -6.25
CA ARG A 30 8.40 14.61 -5.00
C ARG A 30 6.89 14.32 -4.98
N SER A 31 6.10 15.18 -5.60
CA SER A 31 4.63 15.08 -5.64
C SER A 31 4.08 13.85 -6.38
N GLU A 32 4.91 13.18 -7.19
CA GLU A 32 4.51 11.93 -7.86
C GLU A 32 4.57 10.71 -6.94
N ILE A 33 5.08 10.87 -5.71
CA ILE A 33 5.33 9.75 -4.80
C ILE A 33 4.43 9.89 -3.58
N THR A 34 3.52 8.97 -3.39
CA THR A 34 2.69 8.83 -2.20
C THR A 34 3.50 8.11 -1.11
N LEU A 35 3.71 8.78 0.02
CA LEU A 35 4.29 8.18 1.22
C LEU A 35 3.18 7.62 2.10
N ILE A 36 3.10 6.30 2.20
CA ILE A 36 2.17 5.61 3.09
C ILE A 36 2.88 5.26 4.39
N ALA A 37 2.44 5.87 5.51
CA ALA A 37 2.93 5.48 6.83
C ALA A 37 2.26 4.18 7.28
N VAL A 38 3.05 3.12 7.45
CA VAL A 38 2.54 1.80 7.87
C VAL A 38 2.47 1.76 9.38
N THR A 39 1.27 1.95 9.93
CA THR A 39 1.01 2.15 11.37
C THR A 39 0.66 0.87 12.14
N LYS A 40 0.75 -0.30 11.49
CA LYS A 40 0.48 -1.59 12.16
C LYS A 40 1.30 -1.75 13.44
N PHE A 41 0.66 -2.26 14.49
CA PHE A 41 1.21 -2.43 15.84
C PHE A 41 1.43 -1.14 16.64
N PHE A 42 1.23 0.03 16.08
CA PHE A 42 1.32 1.29 16.79
C PHE A 42 -0.07 1.83 17.14
N PRO A 43 -0.22 2.60 18.22
CA PRO A 43 -1.51 3.13 18.63
C PRO A 43 -2.04 4.18 17.65
N ALA A 44 -3.37 4.41 17.70
CA ALA A 44 -4.02 5.46 16.90
C ALA A 44 -3.46 6.86 17.19
N SER A 45 -2.95 7.11 18.41
CA SER A 45 -2.29 8.37 18.77
C SER A 45 -1.08 8.69 17.91
N ASP A 46 -0.30 7.68 17.49
CA ASP A 46 0.85 7.89 16.60
C ASP A 46 0.38 8.29 15.19
N ALA A 47 -0.68 7.65 14.68
CA ALA A 47 -1.30 8.03 13.42
C ALA A 47 -1.88 9.46 13.49
N GLN A 48 -2.50 9.84 14.60
CA GLN A 48 -3.00 11.20 14.82
C GLN A 48 -1.87 12.25 14.84
N ILE A 49 -0.73 11.93 15.45
CA ILE A 49 0.45 12.82 15.43
C ILE A 49 0.93 13.01 13.98
N LEU A 50 1.08 11.92 13.22
CA LEU A 50 1.51 11.99 11.82
C LEU A 50 0.51 12.76 10.95
N TYR A 51 -0.79 12.59 11.18
CA TYR A 51 -1.83 13.37 10.52
C TYR A 51 -1.69 14.88 10.80
N ASN A 52 -1.46 15.25 12.06
CA ASN A 52 -1.25 16.65 12.47
C ASN A 52 0.05 17.24 11.88
N LEU A 53 1.04 16.40 11.56
CA LEU A 53 2.27 16.77 10.85
C LEU A 53 2.06 16.88 9.32
N GLY A 54 0.86 16.68 8.82
CA GLY A 54 0.51 16.86 7.41
C GLY A 54 0.42 15.58 6.58
N LEU A 55 0.74 14.41 7.15
CA LEU A 55 0.58 13.15 6.44
C LEU A 55 -0.91 12.82 6.26
N ARG A 56 -1.25 12.21 5.12
CA ARG A 56 -2.63 11.82 4.80
C ARG A 56 -2.80 10.34 4.49
N ASP A 57 -1.74 9.66 4.09
CA ASP A 57 -1.79 8.28 3.63
C ASP A 57 -1.27 7.32 4.71
N PHE A 58 -2.16 6.42 5.19
CA PHE A 58 -1.89 5.48 6.29
C PHE A 58 -2.12 4.04 5.86
N GLY A 59 -1.19 3.15 6.22
CA GLY A 59 -1.24 1.75 5.82
C GLY A 59 -1.44 0.80 7.00
N GLU A 60 -2.37 -0.15 6.83
CA GLU A 60 -2.65 -1.19 7.81
C GLU A 60 -2.62 -2.59 7.19
N ASN A 61 -2.17 -3.56 8.01
CA ASN A 61 -2.15 -4.96 7.60
C ASN A 61 -3.24 -5.80 8.28
N ARG A 62 -3.89 -5.27 9.30
CA ARG A 62 -4.93 -5.93 10.09
C ARG A 62 -6.22 -5.15 10.01
N ASP A 63 -7.28 -5.83 9.59
CA ASP A 63 -8.60 -5.24 9.43
C ASP A 63 -9.11 -4.53 10.68
N ASN A 64 -8.95 -5.15 11.85
CA ASN A 64 -9.43 -4.56 13.11
C ASN A 64 -8.69 -3.26 13.47
N GLU A 65 -7.35 -3.23 13.29
CA GLU A 65 -6.54 -2.03 13.54
C GLU A 65 -6.90 -0.90 12.55
N GLY A 66 -7.12 -1.24 11.26
CA GLY A 66 -7.52 -0.27 10.25
C GLY A 66 -8.91 0.31 10.51
N ALA A 67 -9.89 -0.53 10.82
CA ALA A 67 -11.25 -0.10 11.13
C ALA A 67 -11.30 0.82 12.36
N GLU A 68 -10.54 0.50 13.43
CA GLU A 68 -10.47 1.34 14.63
C GLU A 68 -9.82 2.69 14.34
N LYS A 69 -8.66 2.70 13.68
CA LYS A 69 -7.89 3.92 13.44
C LYS A 69 -8.57 4.84 12.42
N SER A 70 -9.19 4.28 11.38
CA SER A 70 -9.93 5.07 10.39
C SER A 70 -11.14 5.78 10.98
N ALA A 71 -11.78 5.19 11.99
CA ALA A 71 -12.89 5.82 12.70
C ALA A 71 -12.45 6.96 13.65
N LEU A 72 -11.16 7.01 14.02
CA LEU A 72 -10.61 8.01 14.96
C LEU A 72 -9.96 9.20 14.26
N LEU A 73 -9.46 9.03 13.04
CA LEU A 73 -8.83 10.11 12.28
C LEU A 73 -9.87 10.88 11.44
N PRO A 74 -9.55 12.13 11.05
CA PRO A 74 -10.41 12.90 10.13
C PRO A 74 -10.63 12.20 8.78
N SER A 75 -11.77 12.49 8.15
CA SER A 75 -12.24 11.82 6.92
C SER A 75 -11.39 12.10 5.66
N ASP A 76 -10.45 13.04 5.73
CA ASP A 76 -9.45 13.29 4.68
C ASP A 76 -8.14 12.51 4.88
N ALA A 77 -8.11 11.58 5.84
CA ALA A 77 -7.05 10.58 5.97
C ALA A 77 -7.36 9.40 5.05
N HIS A 78 -6.44 9.09 4.14
CA HIS A 78 -6.57 8.01 3.18
C HIS A 78 -6.01 6.69 3.75
N TRP A 79 -6.83 5.65 3.72
CA TRP A 79 -6.47 4.37 4.32
C TRP A 79 -6.17 3.29 3.30
N HIS A 80 -5.01 2.67 3.45
CA HIS A 80 -4.49 1.62 2.58
C HIS A 80 -4.46 0.29 3.32
N PHE A 81 -5.20 -0.70 2.83
CA PHE A 81 -5.08 -2.07 3.31
C PHE A 81 -3.95 -2.80 2.56
N GLN A 82 -2.99 -3.36 3.31
CA GLN A 82 -1.77 -3.98 2.77
C GLN A 82 -1.56 -5.41 3.28
N GLY A 83 -2.45 -5.90 4.12
CA GLY A 83 -2.41 -7.27 4.63
C GLY A 83 -3.01 -8.27 3.65
N GLN A 84 -2.82 -9.57 3.91
CA GLN A 84 -3.48 -10.60 3.12
C GLN A 84 -5.01 -10.50 3.28
N VAL A 85 -5.72 -10.43 2.16
CA VAL A 85 -7.18 -10.38 2.14
C VAL A 85 -7.73 -11.74 2.57
N GLN A 86 -8.61 -11.72 3.57
CA GLN A 86 -9.38 -12.90 3.98
C GLN A 86 -10.84 -12.70 3.60
N SER A 87 -11.47 -13.69 2.98
CA SER A 87 -12.84 -13.61 2.46
C SER A 87 -13.88 -13.09 3.47
N ARG A 88 -13.74 -13.49 4.76
CA ARG A 88 -14.62 -13.06 5.87
C ARG A 88 -14.44 -11.59 6.27
N LYS A 89 -13.33 -10.96 5.86
CA LYS A 89 -12.96 -9.58 6.22
C LYS A 89 -13.27 -8.56 5.13
N ILE A 90 -13.59 -9.01 3.92
CA ILE A 90 -13.79 -8.14 2.76
C ILE A 90 -14.86 -7.07 3.04
N LYS A 91 -15.98 -7.45 3.66
CA LYS A 91 -17.05 -6.50 4.01
C LYS A 91 -16.56 -5.39 4.95
N SER A 92 -15.74 -5.73 5.94
CA SER A 92 -15.13 -4.77 6.86
C SER A 92 -14.09 -3.90 6.15
N ILE A 93 -13.14 -4.52 5.44
CA ILE A 93 -12.09 -3.80 4.69
C ILE A 93 -12.71 -2.78 3.74
N ALA A 94 -13.76 -3.16 2.99
CA ALA A 94 -14.46 -2.26 2.08
C ALA A 94 -15.12 -1.05 2.77
N THR A 95 -15.28 -1.03 4.11
CA THR A 95 -15.84 0.13 4.79
C THR A 95 -14.83 1.23 5.07
N TRP A 96 -13.58 0.88 5.31
CA TRP A 96 -12.59 1.83 5.79
C TRP A 96 -11.39 2.02 4.84
N ALA A 97 -11.03 0.99 4.04
CA ALA A 97 -9.90 1.10 3.13
C ALA A 97 -10.35 1.71 1.78
N GLU A 98 -9.68 2.76 1.35
CA GLU A 98 -9.86 3.37 0.04
C GLU A 98 -8.99 2.68 -1.01
N THR A 99 -7.83 2.16 -0.59
CA THR A 99 -6.90 1.46 -1.47
C THR A 99 -6.52 0.10 -0.89
N ILE A 100 -6.66 -0.95 -1.68
CA ILE A 100 -6.29 -2.32 -1.33
C ILE A 100 -5.06 -2.72 -2.15
N HIS A 101 -3.92 -3.00 -1.48
CA HIS A 101 -2.65 -3.30 -2.15
C HIS A 101 -2.41 -4.80 -2.40
N SER A 102 -3.26 -5.66 -1.90
CA SER A 102 -3.03 -7.10 -1.82
C SER A 102 -4.09 -7.92 -2.54
N LEU A 103 -4.60 -7.42 -3.68
CA LEU A 103 -5.53 -8.17 -4.50
C LEU A 103 -4.77 -9.25 -5.30
N ASP A 104 -5.07 -10.52 -5.00
CA ASP A 104 -4.43 -11.68 -5.62
C ASP A 104 -5.41 -12.82 -5.98
N SER A 105 -6.72 -12.61 -5.78
CA SER A 105 -7.74 -13.61 -6.00
C SER A 105 -8.94 -13.02 -6.73
N LEU A 106 -9.40 -13.67 -7.80
CA LEU A 106 -10.60 -13.28 -8.53
C LEU A 106 -11.87 -13.44 -7.69
N ASP A 107 -11.91 -14.42 -6.77
CA ASP A 107 -13.01 -14.57 -5.82
C ASP A 107 -13.09 -13.40 -4.85
N HIS A 108 -11.94 -12.87 -4.42
CA HIS A 108 -11.90 -11.66 -3.60
C HIS A 108 -12.34 -10.43 -4.41
N ALA A 109 -11.87 -10.30 -5.65
CA ALA A 109 -12.30 -9.23 -6.55
C ALA A 109 -13.81 -9.25 -6.78
N ALA A 110 -14.40 -10.42 -7.04
CA ALA A 110 -15.85 -10.58 -7.22
C ALA A 110 -16.63 -10.14 -5.96
N LYS A 111 -16.17 -10.52 -4.77
CA LYS A 111 -16.81 -10.13 -3.50
C LYS A 111 -16.70 -8.64 -3.23
N PHE A 112 -15.53 -8.02 -3.50
CA PHE A 112 -15.40 -6.56 -3.42
C PHE A 112 -16.36 -5.89 -4.39
N ASN A 113 -16.42 -6.35 -5.65
CA ASN A 113 -17.32 -5.81 -6.65
C ASN A 113 -18.80 -5.86 -6.20
N GLU A 114 -19.25 -7.03 -5.72
CA GLU A 114 -20.63 -7.21 -5.21
C GLU A 114 -20.95 -6.20 -4.08
N ILE A 115 -20.02 -6.04 -3.13
CA ILE A 115 -20.20 -5.12 -1.99
C ILE A 115 -20.22 -3.67 -2.45
N LEU A 116 -19.31 -3.27 -3.34
CA LEU A 116 -19.16 -1.89 -3.78
C LEU A 116 -20.28 -1.45 -4.73
N GLU A 117 -20.87 -2.37 -5.48
CA GLU A 117 -22.05 -2.11 -6.34
C GLU A 117 -23.37 -2.10 -5.56
N SER A 118 -23.38 -2.54 -4.29
CA SER A 118 -24.63 -2.56 -3.54
C SER A 118 -25.15 -1.14 -3.28
N PRO A 119 -26.49 -0.90 -3.41
CA PRO A 119 -27.08 0.43 -3.19
C PRO A 119 -26.82 1.03 -1.81
N GLU A 120 -26.63 0.17 -0.81
CA GLU A 120 -26.34 0.54 0.57
C GLU A 120 -24.91 1.08 0.74
N ARG A 121 -24.03 0.81 -0.24
CA ARG A 121 -22.61 1.15 -0.24
C ARG A 121 -22.13 1.83 -1.51
N ALA A 122 -23.05 2.34 -2.32
CA ALA A 122 -22.70 3.28 -3.39
C ALA A 122 -22.06 4.52 -2.77
N THR A 123 -20.80 4.37 -2.34
CA THR A 123 -20.03 5.44 -1.75
C THR A 123 -19.55 6.35 -2.88
N GLU A 124 -19.54 7.64 -2.65
CA GLU A 124 -19.00 8.63 -3.57
C GLU A 124 -17.47 8.46 -3.80
N VAL A 125 -16.81 7.65 -2.95
CA VAL A 125 -15.37 7.40 -3.02
C VAL A 125 -15.07 6.13 -3.80
N GLU A 126 -14.41 6.28 -4.95
CA GLU A 126 -13.91 5.19 -5.77
C GLU A 126 -12.79 4.43 -5.03
N ARG A 127 -12.83 3.10 -5.06
CA ARG A 127 -11.80 2.25 -4.46
C ARG A 127 -10.77 1.82 -5.49
N GLU A 128 -9.50 1.88 -5.10
CA GLU A 128 -8.39 1.41 -5.94
C GLU A 128 -7.83 0.07 -5.45
N PHE A 129 -7.46 -0.78 -6.38
CA PHE A 129 -6.90 -2.10 -6.08
C PHE A 129 -5.58 -2.29 -6.82
N PHE A 130 -4.50 -2.52 -6.08
CA PHE A 130 -3.24 -2.97 -6.65
C PHE A 130 -3.24 -4.50 -6.68
N ILE A 131 -2.87 -5.08 -7.82
CA ILE A 131 -2.62 -6.52 -7.88
C ILE A 131 -1.27 -6.80 -7.22
N GLN A 132 -1.28 -7.67 -6.23
CA GLN A 132 -0.05 -8.15 -5.63
C GLN A 132 0.61 -9.16 -6.56
N VAL A 133 1.86 -8.89 -6.95
CA VAL A 133 2.69 -9.80 -7.75
C VAL A 133 3.58 -10.61 -6.84
N ASN A 134 3.63 -11.93 -7.06
CA ASN A 134 4.51 -12.85 -6.38
C ASN A 134 5.67 -13.25 -7.31
N LEU A 135 6.90 -12.82 -6.99
CA LEU A 135 8.09 -13.14 -7.76
C LEU A 135 8.71 -14.51 -7.41
N GLU A 136 8.17 -15.20 -6.40
CA GLU A 136 8.54 -16.58 -6.01
C GLU A 136 7.30 -17.48 -5.92
N PRO A 137 6.62 -17.73 -7.05
CA PRO A 137 5.35 -18.48 -7.04
C PRO A 137 5.47 -19.93 -6.52
N GLU A 138 6.67 -20.50 -6.52
CA GLU A 138 6.93 -21.82 -5.93
C GLU A 138 6.86 -21.82 -4.39
N ARG A 139 6.91 -20.66 -3.75
CA ARG A 139 6.78 -20.54 -2.29
C ARG A 139 5.31 -20.34 -1.90
N ASN A 140 4.77 -21.36 -1.24
CA ASN A 140 3.35 -21.36 -0.78
C ASN A 140 3.06 -20.44 0.43
N ASP A 141 4.07 -19.79 1.00
CA ASP A 141 3.92 -18.92 2.19
C ASP A 141 3.68 -17.46 1.83
N ARG A 142 3.67 -17.11 0.53
CA ARG A 142 3.44 -15.74 0.04
C ARG A 142 2.25 -15.68 -0.90
N GLY A 143 1.35 -14.72 -0.64
CA GLY A 143 0.27 -14.39 -1.57
C GLY A 143 0.79 -13.61 -2.78
N GLY A 144 -0.03 -13.55 -3.81
CA GLY A 144 0.23 -12.78 -5.03
C GLY A 144 0.06 -13.61 -6.30
N VAL A 145 -0.16 -12.92 -7.41
CA VAL A 145 -0.30 -13.48 -8.76
C VAL A 145 1.09 -13.67 -9.36
N ALA A 146 1.37 -14.87 -9.91
CA ALA A 146 2.61 -15.09 -10.63
C ALA A 146 2.71 -14.19 -11.88
N PRO A 147 3.91 -13.73 -12.28
CA PRO A 147 4.08 -12.93 -13.51
C PRO A 147 3.53 -13.60 -14.76
N SER A 148 3.58 -14.95 -14.85
CA SER A 148 3.00 -15.73 -15.95
C SER A 148 1.48 -15.64 -16.04
N ASP A 149 0.79 -15.46 -14.90
CA ASP A 149 -0.66 -15.50 -14.81
C ASP A 149 -1.29 -14.09 -14.83
N LEU A 150 -0.44 -13.06 -14.75
CA LEU A 150 -0.88 -11.67 -14.57
C LEU A 150 -1.76 -11.16 -15.72
N GLU A 151 -1.48 -11.56 -16.96
CA GLU A 151 -2.29 -11.18 -18.13
C GLU A 151 -3.72 -11.71 -18.02
N ASN A 152 -3.88 -12.99 -17.71
CA ASN A 152 -5.18 -13.62 -17.53
C ASN A 152 -5.94 -13.05 -16.33
N PHE A 153 -5.22 -12.76 -15.24
CA PHE A 153 -5.78 -12.14 -14.05
C PHE A 153 -6.29 -10.73 -14.35
N LEU A 154 -5.49 -9.88 -15.00
CA LEU A 154 -5.88 -8.54 -15.43
C LEU A 154 -7.08 -8.56 -16.37
N GLY A 155 -7.09 -9.47 -17.37
CA GLY A 155 -8.22 -9.62 -18.28
C GLY A 155 -9.52 -10.03 -17.58
N SER A 156 -9.42 -10.79 -16.48
CA SER A 156 -10.57 -11.23 -15.69
C SER A 156 -11.03 -10.16 -14.71
N VAL A 157 -10.12 -9.51 -13.99
CA VAL A 157 -10.47 -8.51 -12.97
C VAL A 157 -11.09 -7.24 -13.58
N ARG A 158 -10.70 -6.87 -14.81
CA ARG A 158 -11.27 -5.73 -15.56
C ARG A 158 -12.75 -5.88 -15.88
N LYS A 159 -13.33 -7.08 -15.71
CA LYS A 159 -14.77 -7.32 -15.89
C LYS A 159 -15.60 -6.85 -14.67
N PHE A 160 -14.96 -6.59 -13.55
CA PHE A 160 -15.60 -6.11 -12.32
C PHE A 160 -15.60 -4.58 -12.33
N SER A 161 -16.79 -3.98 -12.53
CA SER A 161 -16.94 -2.54 -12.75
C SER A 161 -16.51 -1.67 -11.57
N ALA A 162 -16.70 -2.15 -10.34
CA ALA A 162 -16.32 -1.43 -9.11
C ALA A 162 -14.89 -1.70 -8.64
N VAL A 163 -14.15 -2.63 -9.29
CA VAL A 163 -12.76 -2.96 -8.94
C VAL A 163 -11.81 -2.25 -9.90
N LYS A 164 -11.39 -1.04 -9.54
CA LYS A 164 -10.44 -0.27 -10.35
C LYS A 164 -9.01 -0.70 -10.04
N VAL A 165 -8.27 -1.14 -11.06
CA VAL A 165 -6.89 -1.62 -10.94
C VAL A 165 -5.94 -0.65 -11.64
N PRO A 166 -5.42 0.38 -10.94
CA PRO A 166 -4.49 1.33 -11.53
C PRO A 166 -3.05 0.82 -11.55
N GLY A 167 -2.70 -0.25 -10.81
CA GLY A 167 -1.31 -0.62 -10.66
C GLY A 167 -1.01 -1.98 -10.03
N LEU A 168 0.27 -2.22 -9.86
CA LEU A 168 0.82 -3.42 -9.23
C LEU A 168 1.44 -3.11 -7.87
N MET A 169 1.43 -4.10 -6.99
CA MET A 169 2.17 -4.09 -5.73
C MET A 169 3.09 -5.30 -5.66
N ALA A 170 4.27 -5.13 -5.08
CA ALA A 170 5.12 -6.27 -4.73
C ALA A 170 5.86 -6.03 -3.41
N VAL A 171 6.15 -7.16 -2.74
CA VAL A 171 7.14 -7.26 -1.68
C VAL A 171 8.23 -8.21 -2.18
N LEU A 172 9.46 -7.69 -2.27
CA LEU A 172 10.55 -8.48 -2.84
C LEU A 172 10.90 -9.69 -1.97
N PRO A 173 11.30 -10.79 -2.60
CA PRO A 173 11.99 -11.88 -1.93
C PRO A 173 13.27 -11.41 -1.22
N ILE A 174 13.60 -12.04 -0.08
CA ILE A 174 14.77 -11.64 0.73
C ILE A 174 16.07 -11.89 -0.05
N ASP A 175 16.11 -12.95 -0.83
CA ASP A 175 17.30 -13.39 -1.57
C ASP A 175 17.39 -12.78 -2.98
N LEU A 176 16.42 -11.95 -3.38
CA LEU A 176 16.44 -11.27 -4.67
C LEU A 176 17.15 -9.92 -4.54
N GLU A 177 18.05 -9.64 -5.46
CA GLU A 177 18.68 -8.33 -5.59
C GLU A 177 17.60 -7.25 -5.77
N ILE A 178 17.69 -6.19 -4.96
CA ILE A 178 16.64 -5.17 -4.83
C ILE A 178 16.34 -4.48 -6.16
N GLU A 179 17.38 -3.98 -6.83
CA GLU A 179 17.27 -3.26 -8.10
C GLU A 179 16.62 -4.16 -9.16
N LYS A 180 17.10 -5.38 -9.31
CA LYS A 180 16.57 -6.37 -10.25
C LYS A 180 15.12 -6.73 -9.96
N GLY A 181 14.76 -6.88 -8.68
CA GLY A 181 13.39 -7.18 -8.28
C GLY A 181 12.43 -6.04 -8.65
N PHE A 182 12.84 -4.80 -8.40
CA PHE A 182 12.02 -3.63 -8.76
C PHE A 182 11.94 -3.42 -10.27
N GLU A 183 13.03 -3.65 -11.02
CA GLU A 183 13.02 -3.61 -12.49
C GLU A 183 12.03 -4.60 -13.09
N ILE A 184 11.95 -5.83 -12.55
CA ILE A 184 10.98 -6.83 -13.01
C ILE A 184 9.55 -6.31 -12.83
N VAL A 185 9.21 -5.81 -11.63
CA VAL A 185 7.83 -5.34 -11.35
C VAL A 185 7.49 -4.08 -12.16
N ALA A 186 8.44 -3.16 -12.31
CA ALA A 186 8.29 -1.97 -13.14
C ALA A 186 8.11 -2.34 -14.63
N GLY A 187 8.85 -3.33 -15.13
CA GLY A 187 8.67 -3.86 -16.49
C GLY A 187 7.29 -4.48 -16.71
N LEU A 188 6.75 -5.19 -15.71
CA LEU A 188 5.36 -5.70 -15.77
C LEU A 188 4.34 -4.56 -15.77
N GLN A 189 4.54 -3.53 -14.93
CA GLN A 189 3.67 -2.35 -14.87
C GLN A 189 3.61 -1.65 -16.23
N GLN A 190 4.76 -1.44 -16.87
CA GLN A 190 4.85 -0.85 -18.22
C GLN A 190 4.23 -1.74 -19.29
N LYS A 191 4.51 -3.06 -19.27
CA LYS A 191 3.96 -4.03 -20.21
C LYS A 191 2.43 -4.02 -20.26
N TYR A 192 1.78 -3.82 -19.13
CA TYR A 192 0.32 -3.84 -19.02
C TYR A 192 -0.32 -2.45 -18.98
N ASP A 193 0.46 -1.40 -19.26
CA ASP A 193 0.03 0.01 -19.30
C ASP A 193 -0.73 0.43 -18.01
N LEU A 194 -0.12 0.13 -16.86
CA LEU A 194 -0.66 0.48 -15.56
C LEU A 194 0.02 1.76 -15.04
N ALA A 195 -0.76 2.68 -14.48
CA ALA A 195 -0.27 4.01 -14.10
C ALA A 195 0.52 4.00 -12.77
N LYS A 196 0.23 3.04 -11.86
CA LYS A 196 0.71 3.10 -10.47
C LYS A 196 1.56 1.87 -10.13
N LEU A 197 2.54 2.09 -9.23
CA LEU A 197 3.45 1.06 -8.74
C LEU A 197 3.67 1.21 -7.24
N SER A 198 3.20 0.23 -6.45
CA SER A 198 3.36 0.19 -5.00
C SER A 198 4.48 -0.78 -4.62
N ILE A 199 5.70 -0.27 -4.54
CA ILE A 199 6.92 -1.00 -4.16
C ILE A 199 7.79 -0.14 -3.26
N GLY A 200 8.69 -0.76 -2.50
CA GLY A 200 9.58 -0.08 -1.58
C GLY A 200 9.04 0.05 -0.16
N MET A 201 9.90 -0.25 0.79
CA MET A 201 9.69 -0.18 2.23
C MET A 201 10.80 0.61 2.91
N SER A 202 10.85 0.64 4.24
CA SER A 202 11.81 1.44 5.03
C SER A 202 13.28 1.31 4.62
N ASN A 203 13.70 0.15 4.09
CA ASN A 203 15.09 -0.14 3.80
C ASN A 203 15.47 -0.03 2.31
N ASP A 204 14.47 0.10 1.42
CA ASP A 204 14.69 -0.01 -0.03
C ASP A 204 13.85 0.99 -0.88
N PHE A 205 13.11 1.90 -0.22
CA PHE A 205 12.22 2.81 -0.94
C PHE A 205 12.96 3.75 -1.89
N GLU A 206 14.21 4.13 -1.64
CA GLU A 206 14.97 4.97 -2.57
C GLU A 206 15.25 4.23 -3.88
N ALA A 207 15.60 2.95 -3.83
CA ALA A 207 15.76 2.13 -5.03
C ALA A 207 14.42 1.95 -5.75
N ALA A 208 13.33 1.75 -5.00
CA ALA A 208 11.98 1.67 -5.54
C ALA A 208 11.57 2.97 -6.28
N ILE A 209 11.87 4.14 -5.70
CA ILE A 209 11.60 5.44 -6.33
C ILE A 209 12.35 5.57 -7.65
N ARG A 210 13.63 5.18 -7.67
CA ARG A 210 14.44 5.19 -8.91
C ARG A 210 13.89 4.23 -9.96
N ALA A 211 13.30 3.12 -9.55
CA ALA A 211 12.64 2.14 -10.43
C ALA A 211 11.22 2.55 -10.87
N GLY A 212 10.70 3.71 -10.43
CA GLY A 212 9.40 4.21 -10.85
C GLY A 212 8.25 4.05 -9.84
N ALA A 213 8.53 3.70 -8.57
CA ALA A 213 7.49 3.64 -7.54
C ALA A 213 6.66 4.94 -7.50
N THR A 214 5.36 4.80 -7.42
CA THR A 214 4.40 5.89 -7.16
C THR A 214 3.91 5.86 -5.72
N HIS A 215 3.96 4.70 -5.07
CA HIS A 215 3.55 4.48 -3.68
C HIS A 215 4.65 3.72 -2.96
N ILE A 216 5.12 4.27 -1.85
CA ILE A 216 6.09 3.63 -0.96
C ILE A 216 5.47 3.42 0.42
N ARG A 217 5.83 2.32 1.09
CA ARG A 217 5.22 1.87 2.34
C ARG A 217 6.23 1.87 3.46
N VAL A 218 6.28 2.94 4.24
CA VAL A 218 7.32 3.18 5.23
C VAL A 218 6.75 3.05 6.65
N GLY A 219 7.28 2.13 7.42
CA GLY A 219 6.90 1.91 8.83
C GLY A 219 8.02 2.27 9.79
N SER A 220 9.02 1.39 9.92
CA SER A 220 10.07 1.52 10.95
C SER A 220 10.93 2.78 10.85
N SER A 221 11.13 3.34 9.66
CA SER A 221 11.88 4.59 9.49
C SER A 221 11.12 5.82 10.03
N ILE A 222 9.80 5.74 10.16
CA ILE A 222 8.96 6.82 10.73
C ILE A 222 8.64 6.51 12.19
N LEU A 223 8.10 5.33 12.47
CA LEU A 223 7.52 4.97 13.76
C LEU A 223 8.53 4.33 14.73
N GLY A 224 9.72 3.95 14.25
CA GLY A 224 10.73 3.26 15.05
C GLY A 224 10.49 1.76 15.16
N SER A 225 11.15 1.13 16.13
CA SER A 225 11.01 -0.30 16.43
C SER A 225 9.62 -0.63 16.96
N ARG A 226 9.12 -1.82 16.62
CA ARG A 226 7.82 -2.29 17.11
C ARG A 226 7.78 -2.29 18.64
N PRO A 227 6.69 -1.81 19.27
CA PRO A 227 6.51 -1.97 20.69
C PRO A 227 6.57 -3.47 21.04
N THR A 228 7.33 -3.83 22.06
CA THR A 228 7.29 -5.18 22.64
C THR A 228 5.89 -5.36 23.22
N LEU A 229 5.13 -6.34 22.71
CA LEU A 229 3.88 -6.74 23.36
C LEU A 229 4.26 -7.32 24.73
N THR A 230 4.04 -6.54 25.79
CA THR A 230 4.09 -7.02 27.19
C THR A 230 2.79 -7.73 27.51
#